data_700815697dee3e9ed967d5ed9544fe22
#
_entry.id   700815697dee3e9ed967d5ed9544fe22
#
_cell.length_a   1.000
_cell.length_b   1.000
_cell.length_c   1.000
_cell.angle_alpha   90.00
_cell.angle_beta   90.00
_cell.angle_gamma   90.00
#
_symmetry.space_group_name_H-M   'P 1'
#
loop_
_entity.id
_entity.type
_entity.pdbx_description
1 polymer ?
#
loop_
_entity_poly.entity_id
_entity_poly.type
_entity_poly.pdbx_seq_one_letter_code
_entity_poly.pdbx_strand_id
1 'polypeptide(L)'
;TEKGRLKVFKQFLKSDEILLEDVTPTVLKKFQSHLLLTRKIAPRTVVNYLILIRTIYNIAITQNFVSQKFYPFGKGKIQIKLPETKKIGLNEEEIRLLENINLESIAQRHALNIWLISFYFAGIRIGDVLQLKWSDFVDGRLHYRMNKNQKLVALKIPEKVIPILEQYKSSQKGKSDFVFPEMKKANMKDANDVLTKTQTATRKFNRHLKNIAKIVGIEKNMSCHLARHSFA
;
A
#
# COMPACT_ATOMS: atom_id res chain seq x y z
N THR A 1 -0.07 12.59 -1.54
CA THR A 1 -0.93 12.85 -2.72
C THR A 1 -0.19 13.68 -3.76
N GLU A 2 -0.61 13.64 -5.02
CA GLU A 2 -0.04 14.45 -6.11
C GLU A 2 -0.20 15.94 -5.85
N LYS A 3 -1.39 16.36 -5.40
CA LYS A 3 -1.64 17.75 -4.98
C LYS A 3 -0.65 18.23 -3.92
N GLY A 4 -0.34 17.40 -2.92
CA GLY A 4 0.64 17.73 -1.89
C GLY A 4 2.06 17.88 -2.45
N ARG A 5 2.46 17.02 -3.39
CA ARG A 5 3.78 17.15 -4.06
C ARG A 5 3.87 18.41 -4.91
N LEU A 6 2.82 18.74 -5.65
CA LEU A 6 2.77 19.97 -6.43
C LEU A 6 2.87 21.20 -5.55
N LYS A 7 2.15 21.23 -4.41
CA LYS A 7 2.25 22.32 -3.42
C LYS A 7 3.70 22.52 -2.94
N VAL A 8 4.41 21.44 -2.65
CA VAL A 8 5.82 21.52 -2.24
C VAL A 8 6.71 22.08 -3.36
N PHE A 9 6.45 21.74 -4.62
CA PHE A 9 7.20 22.26 -5.75
C PHE A 9 6.95 23.77 -5.95
N LYS A 10 5.68 24.20 -5.86
CA LYS A 10 5.31 25.63 -5.88
C LYS A 10 6.00 26.42 -4.76
N GLN A 11 5.99 25.88 -3.54
CA GLN A 11 6.70 26.49 -2.40
C GLN A 11 8.21 26.64 -2.64
N PHE A 12 8.85 25.65 -3.28
CA PHE A 12 10.27 25.70 -3.62
C PHE A 12 10.54 26.82 -4.65
N LEU A 13 9.69 26.96 -5.66
CA LEU A 13 9.79 28.00 -6.68
C LEU A 13 9.35 29.37 -6.19
N LYS A 14 8.71 29.46 -5.00
CA LYS A 14 8.13 30.68 -4.43
C LYS A 14 7.13 31.34 -5.38
N SER A 15 6.39 30.55 -6.16
CA SER A 15 5.41 31.00 -7.12
C SER A 15 4.21 30.03 -7.17
N ASP A 16 3.01 30.58 -7.25
CA ASP A 16 1.79 29.81 -7.49
C ASP A 16 1.53 29.60 -8.98
N GLU A 17 2.10 30.44 -9.83
CA GLU A 17 2.08 30.30 -11.28
C GLU A 17 3.46 29.84 -11.77
N ILE A 18 3.50 28.73 -12.50
CA ILE A 18 4.72 28.12 -12.99
C ILE A 18 4.61 27.95 -14.50
N LEU A 19 5.41 28.69 -15.22
CA LEU A 19 5.61 28.43 -16.65
C LEU A 19 6.47 27.17 -16.78
N LEU A 20 5.99 26.20 -17.55
CA LEU A 20 6.73 24.96 -17.76
C LEU A 20 8.07 25.22 -18.46
N GLU A 21 8.15 26.26 -19.29
CA GLU A 21 9.37 26.69 -19.99
C GLU A 21 10.50 27.08 -19.02
N ASP A 22 10.16 27.58 -17.83
CA ASP A 22 11.13 28.00 -16.79
C ASP A 22 11.63 26.83 -15.94
N VAL A 23 10.96 25.68 -15.96
CA VAL A 23 11.36 24.51 -15.19
C VAL A 23 12.46 23.74 -15.91
N THR A 24 13.65 24.32 -15.94
CA THR A 24 14.83 23.76 -16.57
C THR A 24 15.40 22.54 -15.82
N PRO A 25 16.28 21.72 -16.46
CA PRO A 25 17.02 20.67 -15.75
C PRO A 25 17.79 21.19 -14.53
N THR A 26 18.31 22.41 -14.58
CA THR A 26 19.03 23.04 -13.45
C THR A 26 18.07 23.30 -12.27
N VAL A 27 16.89 23.82 -12.54
CA VAL A 27 15.85 24.04 -11.50
C VAL A 27 15.47 22.69 -10.85
N LEU A 28 15.28 21.65 -11.64
CA LEU A 28 14.95 20.33 -11.11
C LEU A 28 16.08 19.70 -10.29
N LYS A 29 17.35 19.89 -10.67
CA LYS A 29 18.51 19.48 -9.86
C LYS A 29 18.52 20.19 -8.50
N LYS A 30 18.33 21.51 -8.49
CA LYS A 30 18.24 22.29 -7.26
C LYS A 30 17.06 21.83 -6.38
N PHE A 31 15.92 21.53 -6.98
CA PHE A 31 14.76 20.99 -6.27
C PHE A 31 15.05 19.62 -5.66
N GLN A 32 15.71 18.69 -6.39
CA GLN A 32 16.15 17.41 -5.85
C GLN A 32 17.06 17.59 -4.62
N SER A 33 18.07 18.46 -4.73
CA SER A 33 18.98 18.76 -3.61
C SER A 33 18.21 19.35 -2.41
N HIS A 34 17.29 20.29 -2.64
CA HIS A 34 16.44 20.83 -1.58
C HIS A 34 15.62 19.74 -0.89
N LEU A 35 14.99 18.82 -1.64
CA LEU A 35 14.22 17.72 -1.07
C LEU A 35 15.10 16.78 -0.23
N LEU A 36 16.29 16.44 -0.71
CA LEU A 36 17.21 15.53 -0.03
C LEU A 36 17.87 16.16 1.20
N LEU A 37 18.45 17.34 1.04
CA LEU A 37 19.33 17.96 2.04
C LEU A 37 18.55 18.81 3.05
N THR A 38 17.63 19.65 2.56
CA THR A 38 16.87 20.57 3.43
C THR A 38 15.67 19.89 4.05
N ARG A 39 14.89 19.17 3.25
CA ARG A 39 13.68 18.50 3.74
C ARG A 39 13.91 17.07 4.21
N LYS A 40 15.11 16.51 4.03
CA LYS A 40 15.50 15.14 4.42
C LYS A 40 14.53 14.07 3.94
N ILE A 41 14.00 14.23 2.73
CA ILE A 41 13.05 13.31 2.12
C ILE A 41 13.80 12.10 1.55
N ALA A 42 13.27 10.88 1.77
CA ALA A 42 13.88 9.67 1.27
C ALA A 42 14.01 9.67 -0.27
N PRO A 43 15.14 9.17 -0.84
CA PRO A 43 15.41 9.21 -2.29
C PRO A 43 14.26 8.66 -3.15
N ARG A 44 13.63 7.57 -2.73
CA ARG A 44 12.46 7.02 -3.43
C ARG A 44 11.29 8.02 -3.50
N THR A 45 11.08 8.79 -2.46
CA THR A 45 10.02 9.80 -2.44
C THR A 45 10.39 10.98 -3.34
N VAL A 46 11.66 11.39 -3.38
CA VAL A 46 12.14 12.43 -4.31
C VAL A 46 11.87 12.03 -5.76
N VAL A 47 12.16 10.78 -6.13
CA VAL A 47 11.82 10.25 -7.47
C VAL A 47 10.33 10.40 -7.78
N ASN A 48 9.44 10.19 -6.81
CA ASN A 48 8.00 10.37 -7.04
C ASN A 48 7.60 11.83 -7.31
N TYR A 49 8.35 12.82 -6.82
CA TYR A 49 8.15 14.23 -7.21
C TYR A 49 8.54 14.46 -8.67
N LEU A 50 9.67 13.90 -9.10
CA LEU A 50 10.12 14.03 -10.50
C LEU A 50 9.17 13.30 -11.47
N ILE A 51 8.66 12.14 -11.10
CA ILE A 51 7.66 11.41 -11.88
C ILE A 51 6.40 12.27 -12.09
N LEU A 52 5.92 12.93 -11.04
CA LEU A 52 4.76 13.83 -11.14
C LEU A 52 5.05 14.97 -12.14
N ILE A 53 6.17 15.66 -12.00
CA ILE A 53 6.55 16.75 -12.90
C ILE A 53 6.67 16.24 -14.34
N ARG A 54 7.30 15.08 -14.56
CA ARG A 54 7.39 14.44 -15.87
C ARG A 54 6.01 14.15 -16.47
N THR A 55 5.08 13.66 -15.67
CA THR A 55 3.71 13.37 -16.10
C THR A 55 3.01 14.65 -16.55
N ILE A 56 3.16 15.75 -15.80
CA ILE A 56 2.59 17.06 -16.18
C ILE A 56 3.15 17.53 -17.53
N TYR A 57 4.48 17.43 -17.73
CA TYR A 57 5.08 17.78 -19.04
C TYR A 57 4.56 16.92 -20.19
N ASN A 58 4.46 15.61 -19.98
CA ASN A 58 3.97 14.72 -21.03
C ASN A 58 2.53 15.10 -21.45
N ILE A 59 1.67 15.40 -20.48
CA ILE A 59 0.30 15.86 -20.77
C ILE A 59 0.33 17.21 -21.51
N ALA A 60 1.12 18.17 -21.04
CA ALA A 60 1.18 19.50 -21.63
C ALA A 60 1.73 19.47 -23.07
N ILE A 61 2.72 18.63 -23.35
CA ILE A 61 3.26 18.43 -24.70
C ILE A 61 2.23 17.76 -25.62
N THR A 62 1.57 16.70 -25.15
CA THR A 62 0.53 16.00 -25.91
C THR A 62 -0.63 16.93 -26.26
N GLN A 63 -0.93 17.90 -25.40
CA GLN A 63 -1.99 18.90 -25.60
C GLN A 63 -1.49 20.19 -26.30
N ASN A 64 -0.23 20.23 -26.76
CA ASN A 64 0.42 21.38 -27.40
C ASN A 64 0.46 22.66 -26.53
N PHE A 65 0.39 22.54 -25.20
CA PHE A 65 0.57 23.67 -24.28
C PHE A 65 2.03 24.08 -24.08
N VAL A 66 2.98 23.17 -24.34
CA VAL A 66 4.41 23.43 -24.26
C VAL A 66 5.16 22.68 -25.35
N SER A 67 6.20 23.32 -25.91
CA SER A 67 7.04 22.69 -26.93
C SER A 67 7.95 21.60 -26.35
N GLN A 68 8.15 20.50 -27.09
CA GLN A 68 9.08 19.42 -26.74
C GLN A 68 10.50 19.91 -26.42
N LYS A 69 10.96 21.03 -26.99
CA LYS A 69 12.30 21.61 -26.71
C LYS A 69 12.52 21.93 -25.24
N PHE A 70 11.45 22.29 -24.50
CA PHE A 70 11.50 22.61 -23.07
C PHE A 70 11.44 21.38 -22.16
N TYR A 71 11.30 20.18 -22.72
CA TYR A 71 11.21 18.95 -21.90
C TYR A 71 12.51 18.71 -21.12
N PRO A 72 12.47 18.71 -19.78
CA PRO A 72 13.68 18.71 -18.95
C PRO A 72 14.23 17.33 -18.63
N PHE A 73 13.63 16.26 -19.14
CA PHE A 73 14.03 14.88 -18.85
C PHE A 73 14.68 14.20 -20.05
N GLY A 74 15.58 13.23 -19.82
CA GLY A 74 16.21 12.41 -20.85
C GLY A 74 17.74 12.40 -20.76
N LYS A 75 18.39 11.90 -21.83
CA LYS A 75 19.87 11.83 -21.95
C LYS A 75 20.45 13.25 -21.88
N GLY A 76 21.44 13.48 -21.01
CA GLY A 76 22.04 14.79 -20.78
C GLY A 76 21.20 15.77 -19.94
N LYS A 77 19.96 15.40 -19.59
CA LYS A 77 19.06 16.17 -18.74
C LYS A 77 18.77 15.42 -17.42
N ILE A 78 17.60 15.57 -16.84
CA ILE A 78 17.19 14.81 -15.65
C ILE A 78 16.86 13.37 -16.01
N GLN A 79 17.57 12.42 -15.42
CA GLN A 79 17.26 11.00 -15.52
C GLN A 79 16.56 10.52 -14.26
N ILE A 80 15.39 9.88 -14.44
CA ILE A 80 14.64 9.29 -13.32
C ILE A 80 15.14 7.86 -13.12
N LYS A 81 16.00 7.66 -12.13
CA LYS A 81 16.47 6.34 -11.69
C LYS A 81 15.77 5.96 -10.40
N LEU A 82 15.14 4.80 -10.37
CA LEU A 82 14.53 4.28 -9.16
C LEU A 82 15.63 3.72 -8.26
N PRO A 83 15.72 4.16 -6.99
CA PRO A 83 16.68 3.55 -6.07
C PRO A 83 16.31 2.09 -5.83
N GLU A 84 17.31 1.25 -5.75
CA GLU A 84 17.14 -0.15 -5.35
C GLU A 84 16.62 -0.20 -3.91
N THR A 85 15.62 -1.03 -3.69
CA THR A 85 15.07 -1.30 -2.38
C THR A 85 15.13 -2.78 -2.10
N LYS A 86 15.83 -3.17 -1.03
CA LYS A 86 15.76 -4.55 -0.55
C LYS A 86 14.34 -4.83 -0.05
N LYS A 87 13.71 -5.85 -0.62
CA LYS A 87 12.46 -6.37 -0.08
C LYS A 87 12.82 -7.21 1.14
N ILE A 88 12.37 -6.79 2.30
CA ILE A 88 12.58 -7.52 3.56
C ILE A 88 11.26 -8.22 3.86
N GLY A 89 11.27 -9.56 3.86
CA GLY A 89 10.19 -10.42 4.34
C GLY A 89 10.55 -11.04 5.70
N LEU A 90 9.59 -11.68 6.34
CA LEU A 90 9.84 -12.56 7.48
C LEU A 90 10.38 -13.90 6.98
N ASN A 91 11.26 -14.51 7.75
CA ASN A 91 11.71 -15.88 7.51
C ASN A 91 10.72 -16.89 8.16
N GLU A 92 10.96 -18.20 7.94
CA GLU A 92 10.08 -19.25 8.46
C GLU A 92 10.02 -19.27 9.99
N GLU A 93 11.12 -19.01 10.67
CA GLU A 93 11.16 -18.98 12.14
C GLU A 93 10.32 -17.84 12.70
N GLU A 94 10.45 -16.63 12.12
CA GLU A 94 9.64 -15.48 12.50
C GLU A 94 8.14 -15.73 12.25
N ILE A 95 7.79 -16.43 11.16
CA ILE A 95 6.40 -16.81 10.89
C ILE A 95 5.91 -17.82 11.92
N ARG A 96 6.71 -18.84 12.28
CA ARG A 96 6.35 -19.80 13.32
C ARG A 96 6.13 -19.14 14.68
N LEU A 97 6.93 -18.12 15.03
CA LEU A 97 6.70 -17.33 16.26
C LEU A 97 5.33 -16.65 16.22
N LEU A 98 4.94 -16.08 15.07
CA LEU A 98 3.62 -15.44 14.92
C LEU A 98 2.46 -16.43 14.94
N GLU A 99 2.66 -17.64 14.40
CA GLU A 99 1.65 -18.71 14.40
C GLU A 99 1.36 -19.20 15.82
N ASN A 100 2.41 -19.33 16.65
CA ASN A 100 2.34 -19.97 17.97
C ASN A 100 2.14 -18.98 19.14
N ILE A 101 2.16 -17.66 18.88
CA ILE A 101 2.00 -16.68 19.95
C ILE A 101 0.61 -16.77 20.60
N ASN A 102 0.58 -16.83 21.92
CA ASN A 102 -0.65 -16.60 22.67
C ASN A 102 -0.87 -15.11 22.92
N LEU A 103 -1.99 -14.57 22.47
CA LEU A 103 -2.37 -13.17 22.62
C LEU A 103 -3.65 -13.06 23.42
N GLU A 104 -3.60 -12.39 24.56
CA GLU A 104 -4.79 -12.11 25.38
C GLU A 104 -5.69 -11.05 24.73
N SER A 105 -5.08 -10.08 24.05
CA SER A 105 -5.83 -9.01 23.41
C SER A 105 -6.53 -9.46 22.14
N ILE A 106 -7.87 -9.45 22.15
CA ILE A 106 -8.72 -9.73 20.97
C ILE A 106 -8.32 -8.86 19.78
N ALA A 107 -7.98 -7.59 20.00
CA ALA A 107 -7.61 -6.67 18.93
C ALA A 107 -6.25 -7.02 18.30
N GLN A 108 -5.29 -7.49 19.09
CA GLN A 108 -4.02 -7.99 18.59
C GLN A 108 -4.19 -9.32 17.82
N ARG A 109 -4.97 -10.24 18.38
CA ARG A 109 -5.32 -11.51 17.73
C ARG A 109 -5.99 -11.25 16.37
N HIS A 110 -6.95 -10.34 16.33
CA HIS A 110 -7.62 -9.97 15.09
C HIS A 110 -6.64 -9.39 14.05
N ALA A 111 -5.76 -8.47 14.44
CA ALA A 111 -4.75 -7.91 13.54
C ALA A 111 -3.78 -8.98 13.00
N LEU A 112 -3.38 -9.94 13.85
CA LEU A 112 -2.56 -11.07 13.45
C LEU A 112 -3.30 -12.01 12.50
N ASN A 113 -4.55 -12.33 12.76
CA ASN A 113 -5.39 -13.14 11.89
C ASN A 113 -5.49 -12.55 10.47
N ILE A 114 -5.74 -11.24 10.36
CA ILE A 114 -5.78 -10.53 9.07
C ILE A 114 -4.42 -10.63 8.35
N TRP A 115 -3.31 -10.50 9.09
CA TRP A 115 -1.96 -10.63 8.54
C TRP A 115 -1.69 -12.04 8.04
N LEU A 116 -2.00 -13.07 8.85
CA LEU A 116 -1.82 -14.49 8.50
C LEU A 116 -2.68 -14.89 7.28
N ILE A 117 -3.94 -14.43 7.22
CA ILE A 117 -4.79 -14.65 6.03
C ILE A 117 -4.17 -14.02 4.79
N SER A 118 -3.67 -12.79 4.89
CA SER A 118 -2.94 -12.17 3.78
C SER A 118 -1.75 -13.00 3.35
N PHE A 119 -0.94 -13.49 4.29
CA PHE A 119 0.22 -14.31 4.04
C PHE A 119 -0.14 -15.65 3.39
N TYR A 120 -1.04 -16.42 3.98
CA TYR A 120 -1.40 -17.75 3.48
C TYR A 120 -2.12 -17.76 2.13
N PHE A 121 -2.83 -16.69 1.80
CA PHE A 121 -3.40 -16.49 0.48
C PHE A 121 -2.44 -15.78 -0.49
N ALA A 122 -1.17 -16.21 -0.51
CA ALA A 122 -0.17 -15.72 -1.45
C ALA A 122 0.07 -14.20 -1.38
N GLY A 123 -0.01 -13.62 -0.20
CA GLY A 123 0.20 -12.21 0.02
C GLY A 123 -0.88 -11.32 -0.58
N ILE A 124 -2.14 -11.68 -0.50
CA ILE A 124 -3.23 -10.82 -0.97
C ILE A 124 -3.22 -9.47 -0.22
N ARG A 125 -3.66 -8.40 -0.87
CA ARG A 125 -3.64 -7.07 -0.26
C ARG A 125 -4.65 -6.98 0.88
N ILE A 126 -4.29 -6.25 1.94
CA ILE A 126 -5.20 -6.04 3.08
C ILE A 126 -6.56 -5.46 2.64
N GLY A 127 -6.57 -4.54 1.68
CA GLY A 127 -7.83 -4.02 1.14
C GLY A 127 -8.70 -5.09 0.48
N ASP A 128 -8.10 -6.11 -0.11
CA ASP A 128 -8.82 -7.25 -0.68
C ASP A 128 -9.26 -8.22 0.44
N VAL A 129 -8.38 -8.50 1.44
CA VAL A 129 -8.73 -9.33 2.62
C VAL A 129 -9.96 -8.78 3.33
N LEU A 130 -10.00 -7.49 3.62
CA LEU A 130 -11.10 -6.87 4.36
C LEU A 130 -12.44 -6.91 3.62
N GLN A 131 -12.41 -7.06 2.31
CA GLN A 131 -13.61 -7.12 1.46
C GLN A 131 -14.06 -8.56 1.16
N LEU A 132 -13.38 -9.58 1.69
CA LEU A 132 -13.78 -10.97 1.52
C LEU A 132 -15.16 -11.22 2.16
N LYS A 133 -15.99 -11.95 1.41
CA LYS A 133 -17.31 -12.41 1.84
C LYS A 133 -17.31 -13.93 2.02
N TRP A 134 -18.22 -14.42 2.82
CA TRP A 134 -18.40 -15.85 2.97
C TRP A 134 -18.78 -16.54 1.66
N SER A 135 -19.46 -15.85 0.75
CA SER A 135 -19.78 -16.33 -0.60
C SER A 135 -18.56 -16.52 -1.50
N ASP A 136 -17.42 -15.94 -1.14
CA ASP A 136 -16.19 -16.06 -1.94
C ASP A 136 -15.48 -17.41 -1.69
N PHE A 137 -15.90 -18.14 -0.66
CA PHE A 137 -15.34 -19.43 -0.27
C PHE A 137 -16.25 -20.57 -0.76
N VAL A 138 -15.88 -21.18 -1.88
CA VAL A 138 -16.65 -22.23 -2.55
C VAL A 138 -15.74 -23.41 -2.86
N ASP A 139 -16.19 -24.61 -2.62
CA ASP A 139 -15.52 -25.89 -2.98
C ASP A 139 -14.03 -25.93 -2.55
N GLY A 140 -13.75 -25.51 -1.32
CA GLY A 140 -12.38 -25.50 -0.77
C GLY A 140 -11.46 -24.46 -1.40
N ARG A 141 -12.00 -23.48 -2.12
CA ARG A 141 -11.25 -22.40 -2.78
C ARG A 141 -11.81 -21.03 -2.42
N LEU A 142 -10.90 -20.04 -2.38
CA LEU A 142 -11.24 -18.64 -2.32
C LEU A 142 -11.28 -18.09 -3.75
N HIS A 143 -12.41 -17.54 -4.15
CA HIS A 143 -12.64 -16.85 -5.41
C HIS A 143 -12.84 -15.37 -5.15
N TYR A 144 -11.90 -14.52 -5.55
CA TYR A 144 -12.05 -13.08 -5.34
C TYR A 144 -11.51 -12.27 -6.52
N ARG A 145 -12.01 -11.05 -6.66
CA ARG A 145 -11.56 -10.09 -7.67
C ARG A 145 -10.61 -9.08 -7.05
N MET A 146 -9.38 -8.99 -7.55
CA MET A 146 -8.40 -8.03 -7.06
C MET A 146 -8.85 -6.58 -7.33
N ASN A 147 -8.91 -5.74 -6.31
CA ASN A 147 -9.31 -4.34 -6.44
C ASN A 147 -8.39 -3.53 -7.37
N LYS A 148 -7.10 -3.84 -7.41
CA LYS A 148 -6.11 -3.06 -8.18
C LYS A 148 -6.28 -3.17 -9.70
N ASN A 149 -6.55 -4.35 -10.22
CA ASN A 149 -6.55 -4.64 -11.66
C ASN A 149 -7.75 -5.46 -12.13
N GLN A 150 -8.72 -5.66 -11.24
CA GLN A 150 -9.98 -6.39 -11.48
C GLN A 150 -9.79 -7.84 -11.96
N LYS A 151 -8.59 -8.42 -11.75
CA LYS A 151 -8.31 -9.81 -12.13
C LYS A 151 -9.02 -10.76 -11.15
N LEU A 152 -9.74 -11.74 -11.68
CA LEU A 152 -10.30 -12.83 -10.90
C LEU A 152 -9.20 -13.82 -10.51
N VAL A 153 -9.19 -14.24 -9.27
CA VAL A 153 -8.22 -15.18 -8.70
C VAL A 153 -8.96 -16.27 -7.96
N ALA A 154 -8.49 -17.51 -8.12
CA ALA A 154 -8.97 -18.69 -7.38
C ALA A 154 -7.78 -19.34 -6.66
N LEU A 155 -7.81 -19.38 -5.33
CA LEU A 155 -6.77 -19.97 -4.49
C LEU A 155 -7.35 -21.12 -3.66
N LYS A 156 -6.61 -22.23 -3.53
CA LYS A 156 -6.95 -23.29 -2.58
C LYS A 156 -6.90 -22.71 -1.16
N ILE A 157 -7.84 -23.07 -0.30
CA ILE A 157 -7.84 -22.65 1.10
C ILE A 157 -6.76 -23.48 1.84
N PRO A 158 -5.71 -22.83 2.37
CA PRO A 158 -4.72 -23.55 3.19
C PRO A 158 -5.34 -24.02 4.51
N GLU A 159 -4.95 -25.19 4.98
CA GLU A 159 -5.46 -25.77 6.24
C GLU A 159 -5.30 -24.81 7.43
N LYS A 160 -4.20 -24.10 7.52
CA LYS A 160 -3.92 -23.10 8.57
C LYS A 160 -4.89 -21.89 8.57
N VAL A 161 -5.61 -21.66 7.49
CA VAL A 161 -6.61 -20.57 7.39
C VAL A 161 -7.96 -21.00 7.97
N ILE A 162 -8.28 -22.28 7.94
CA ILE A 162 -9.58 -22.80 8.41
C ILE A 162 -9.86 -22.39 9.86
N PRO A 163 -8.98 -22.67 10.85
CA PRO A 163 -9.22 -22.29 12.24
C PRO A 163 -9.28 -20.77 12.45
N ILE A 164 -8.65 -19.99 11.57
CA ILE A 164 -8.76 -18.52 11.62
C ILE A 164 -10.16 -18.10 11.17
N LEU A 165 -10.67 -18.63 10.06
CA LEU A 165 -12.01 -18.31 9.56
C LEU A 165 -13.11 -18.74 10.54
N GLU A 166 -12.96 -19.89 11.20
CA GLU A 166 -13.90 -20.39 12.20
C GLU A 166 -14.18 -19.36 13.32
N GLN A 167 -13.17 -18.59 13.73
CA GLN A 167 -13.31 -17.55 14.75
C GLN A 167 -14.30 -16.43 14.37
N TYR A 168 -14.58 -16.27 13.07
CA TYR A 168 -15.49 -15.24 12.54
C TYR A 168 -16.87 -15.78 12.14
N LYS A 169 -17.08 -17.10 12.14
CA LYS A 169 -18.35 -17.72 11.74
C LYS A 169 -19.52 -17.30 12.61
N SER A 170 -19.32 -17.16 13.91
CA SER A 170 -20.39 -16.75 14.85
C SER A 170 -20.99 -15.38 14.53
N SER A 171 -20.25 -14.53 13.83
CA SER A 171 -20.71 -13.21 13.41
C SER A 171 -21.36 -13.17 12.02
N GLN A 172 -21.44 -14.31 11.34
CA GLN A 172 -22.02 -14.44 10.01
C GLN A 172 -23.55 -14.40 10.08
N LYS A 173 -24.15 -13.49 9.31
CA LYS A 173 -25.62 -13.38 9.17
C LYS A 173 -26.16 -14.01 7.88
N GLY A 174 -25.29 -14.19 6.87
CA GLY A 174 -25.64 -14.77 5.60
C GLY A 174 -24.42 -15.00 4.70
N LYS A 175 -24.60 -15.72 3.59
CA LYS A 175 -23.50 -16.01 2.65
C LYS A 175 -22.86 -14.76 2.04
N SER A 176 -23.63 -13.70 1.83
CA SER A 176 -23.14 -12.44 1.27
C SER A 176 -22.51 -11.50 2.29
N ASP A 177 -22.47 -11.89 3.58
CA ASP A 177 -21.87 -11.06 4.63
C ASP A 177 -20.34 -11.06 4.53
N PHE A 178 -19.73 -9.94 4.97
CA PHE A 178 -18.27 -9.84 5.06
C PHE A 178 -17.74 -10.75 6.16
N VAL A 179 -16.60 -11.39 5.90
CA VAL A 179 -15.90 -12.20 6.90
C VAL A 179 -15.46 -11.32 8.08
N PHE A 180 -14.91 -10.13 7.77
CA PHE A 180 -14.33 -9.23 8.76
C PHE A 180 -15.24 -8.03 9.06
N PRO A 181 -15.23 -7.54 10.31
CA PRO A 181 -16.17 -6.51 10.75
C PRO A 181 -15.97 -5.13 10.12
N GLU A 182 -14.77 -4.83 9.62
CA GLU A 182 -14.39 -3.50 9.14
C GLU A 182 -15.29 -2.98 8.01
N MET A 183 -15.73 -3.88 7.13
CA MET A 183 -16.54 -3.52 5.97
C MET A 183 -18.05 -3.68 6.18
N LYS A 184 -18.49 -4.29 7.29
CA LYS A 184 -19.93 -4.53 7.56
C LYS A 184 -20.78 -3.25 7.58
N LYS A 185 -20.17 -2.12 7.97
CA LYS A 185 -20.80 -0.79 7.99
C LYS A 185 -20.32 0.14 6.87
N ALA A 186 -19.63 -0.39 5.86
CA ALA A 186 -19.14 0.40 4.75
C ALA A 186 -20.22 0.61 3.68
N ASN A 187 -20.29 1.82 3.15
CA ASN A 187 -21.04 2.06 1.92
C ASN A 187 -20.20 1.60 0.72
N MET A 188 -20.45 0.37 0.26
CA MET A 188 -19.70 -0.24 -0.86
C MET A 188 -19.89 0.47 -2.21
N LYS A 189 -20.88 1.37 -2.32
CA LYS A 189 -21.10 2.21 -3.52
C LYS A 189 -20.25 3.49 -3.48
N ASP A 190 -19.71 3.85 -2.31
CA ASP A 190 -18.83 5.00 -2.14
C ASP A 190 -17.37 4.55 -1.98
N ALA A 191 -16.59 4.72 -3.04
CA ALA A 191 -15.17 4.38 -3.06
C ALA A 191 -14.35 5.13 -1.98
N ASN A 192 -14.74 6.34 -1.61
CA ASN A 192 -14.06 7.13 -0.56
C ASN A 192 -14.33 6.56 0.82
N ASP A 193 -15.56 6.10 1.11
CA ASP A 193 -15.88 5.46 2.38
C ASP A 193 -15.12 4.14 2.53
N VAL A 194 -15.12 3.29 1.50
CA VAL A 194 -14.36 2.03 1.47
C VAL A 194 -12.86 2.31 1.67
N LEU A 195 -12.30 3.30 0.98
CA LEU A 195 -10.89 3.67 1.11
C LEU A 195 -10.57 4.15 2.54
N THR A 196 -11.40 5.01 3.10
CA THR A 196 -11.22 5.57 4.45
C THR A 196 -11.27 4.48 5.51
N LYS A 197 -12.23 3.57 5.44
CA LYS A 197 -12.36 2.42 6.36
C LYS A 197 -11.16 1.48 6.24
N THR A 198 -10.74 1.15 5.00
CA THR A 198 -9.56 0.33 4.74
C THR A 198 -8.29 0.96 5.34
N GLN A 199 -8.08 2.26 5.13
CA GLN A 199 -6.92 2.97 5.67
C GLN A 199 -6.92 3.03 7.20
N THR A 200 -8.10 3.24 7.78
CA THR A 200 -8.27 3.28 9.25
C THR A 200 -7.99 1.92 9.88
N ALA A 201 -8.53 0.85 9.31
CA ALA A 201 -8.26 -0.52 9.73
C ALA A 201 -6.76 -0.85 9.60
N THR A 202 -6.16 -0.56 8.44
CA THR A 202 -4.73 -0.82 8.20
C THR A 202 -3.83 -0.10 9.22
N ARG A 203 -4.14 1.17 9.58
CA ARG A 203 -3.38 1.90 10.61
C ARG A 203 -3.50 1.23 11.98
N LYS A 204 -4.70 0.78 12.36
CA LYS A 204 -4.94 0.03 13.61
C LYS A 204 -4.14 -1.27 13.63
N PHE A 205 -4.23 -2.07 12.56
CA PHE A 205 -3.51 -3.33 12.45
C PHE A 205 -2.00 -3.13 12.51
N ASN A 206 -1.44 -2.17 11.79
CA ASN A 206 -0.02 -1.89 11.82
C ASN A 206 0.48 -1.53 13.24
N ARG A 207 -0.33 -0.82 14.03
CA ARG A 207 0.01 -0.55 15.43
C ARG A 207 0.04 -1.83 16.26
N HIS A 208 -0.96 -2.71 16.13
CA HIS A 208 -1.00 -3.98 16.83
C HIS A 208 0.12 -4.92 16.39
N LEU A 209 0.37 -5.03 15.09
CA LEU A 209 1.44 -5.86 14.53
C LEU A 209 2.83 -5.43 15.03
N LYS A 210 3.09 -4.12 15.16
CA LYS A 210 4.33 -3.62 15.77
C LYS A 210 4.46 -4.04 17.24
N ASN A 211 3.38 -4.05 18.01
CA ASN A 211 3.42 -4.52 19.39
C ASN A 211 3.64 -6.03 19.46
N ILE A 212 2.99 -6.80 18.58
CA ILE A 212 3.21 -8.25 18.48
C ILE A 212 4.67 -8.56 18.13
N ALA A 213 5.25 -7.86 17.15
CA ALA A 213 6.66 -8.02 16.79
C ALA A 213 7.60 -7.85 18.00
N LYS A 214 7.33 -6.83 18.84
CA LYS A 214 8.11 -6.63 20.07
C LYS A 214 7.97 -7.78 21.06
N ILE A 215 6.76 -8.34 21.21
CA ILE A 215 6.50 -9.46 22.13
C ILE A 215 7.28 -10.70 21.70
N VAL A 216 7.34 -10.99 20.39
CA VAL A 216 8.01 -12.18 19.86
C VAL A 216 9.48 -11.95 19.48
N GLY A 217 10.03 -10.75 19.70
CA GLY A 217 11.43 -10.44 19.40
C GLY A 217 11.75 -10.25 17.91
N ILE A 218 10.77 -9.94 17.07
CA ILE A 218 10.98 -9.63 15.65
C ILE A 218 11.42 -8.19 15.51
N GLU A 219 12.66 -7.95 15.07
CA GLU A 219 13.22 -6.60 14.89
C GLU A 219 12.70 -5.89 13.62
N LYS A 220 12.23 -6.68 12.63
CA LYS A 220 11.72 -6.13 11.36
C LYS A 220 10.47 -5.28 11.60
N ASN A 221 10.35 -4.18 10.84
CA ASN A 221 9.19 -3.28 10.96
C ASN A 221 7.91 -3.97 10.45
N MET A 222 7.22 -4.64 11.35
CA MET A 222 6.04 -5.43 11.02
C MET A 222 4.87 -4.53 10.60
N SER A 223 4.31 -4.81 9.44
CA SER A 223 3.17 -4.11 8.86
C SER A 223 2.30 -5.07 8.05
N CYS A 224 1.07 -4.67 7.76
CA CYS A 224 0.20 -5.44 6.88
C CYS A 224 0.84 -5.77 5.52
N HIS A 225 1.63 -4.85 4.98
CA HIS A 225 2.28 -5.06 3.68
C HIS A 225 3.41 -6.09 3.73
N LEU A 226 3.99 -6.31 4.92
CA LEU A 226 5.06 -7.27 5.11
C LEU A 226 4.61 -8.72 4.84
N ALA A 227 3.35 -9.07 5.09
CA ALA A 227 2.78 -10.37 4.75
C ALA A 227 3.03 -10.73 3.28
N ARG A 228 2.85 -9.76 2.38
CA ARG A 228 3.09 -9.94 0.95
C ARG A 228 4.57 -10.10 0.59
N HIS A 229 5.47 -9.40 1.29
CA HIS A 229 6.91 -9.54 1.08
C HIS A 229 7.47 -10.83 1.69
N SER A 230 6.81 -11.36 2.70
CA SER A 230 7.20 -12.63 3.36
C SER A 230 6.77 -13.84 2.55
N PHE A 231 5.74 -13.74 1.72
CA PHE A 231 5.30 -14.82 0.85
C PHE A 231 6.12 -14.89 -0.45
N ALA A 232 6.61 -13.75 -0.97
CA ALA A 232 7.37 -13.66 -2.22
C ALA A 232 8.83 -14.03 -2.00
#